data_99e5dce708082ac2d54eaf637da2fcfb
#
_entry.id   99e5dce708082ac2d54eaf637da2fcfb
#
_cell.length_a   1.000
_cell.length_b   1.000
_cell.length_c   1.000
_cell.angle_alpha   90.00
_cell.angle_beta   90.00
_cell.angle_gamma   90.00
#
_symmetry.space_group_name_H-M   'P 1'
#
loop_
_entity.id
_entity.type
_entity.pdbx_description
1 polymer ?
#
loop_
_entity_poly.entity_id
_entity_poly.type
_entity_poly.pdbx_seq_one_letter_code
_entity_poly.pdbx_strand_id
1 'polypeptide(L)'
;MTGLVVVDTGSYWSAFGQAVILLLIQTGGLGVITVVASFSMVSGRKISLMQRSTMQDAISAPKVGGIVRLTKFILQGTFLIELIGAILMLPVFCRDYGWKGIWMSVFHSVSAFCNAGFDILGTTEQTFPSLTGYIANPLINLVIMLLIVIGGIGFLTWDDFCTNKWNLKRYRLQSKIILVTTAVLILLPAVFFFLIDFTGFSVGKRILASLFQSVTLRTAGFNTADLGAMSDSSKAIMILMMLIGGSPGSTAGGMKTTTIAVLILNAFATFGREPETEVFGRRFDNTVVKNAATILVCPKTMKDALSNSGISEEFTELVAPGDEMEINGVRIQAVPAYNVGKQFHPQANQWVGYLVTMNNVIYYIAGDTDINEDVKKVRCDVALLPVGGTYTMTAEEAAKLAEIIHPKAAIPMHYGSVAGEAKDGQIFADLLKDKINAIIKM
;
A
#
# COMPACT_ATOMS: atom_id res chain seq x y z
N MET A 1 -5.14 3.06 5.19
CA MET A 1 -6.01 3.00 6.38
C MET A 1 -6.73 1.67 6.48
N THR A 2 -7.50 1.16 5.58
CA THR A 2 -8.07 -0.23 5.53
C THR A 2 -8.77 -0.72 6.81
N GLY A 3 -9.37 0.17 7.60
CA GLY A 3 -10.19 -0.20 8.77
C GLY A 3 -9.45 -0.77 9.97
N LEU A 4 -8.13 -0.65 10.02
CA LEU A 4 -7.34 -1.08 11.17
C LEU A 4 -7.46 -0.04 12.30
N VAL A 5 -8.13 -0.42 13.37
CA VAL A 5 -8.39 0.43 14.53
C VAL A 5 -7.92 -0.26 15.82
N VAL A 6 -7.36 0.52 16.75
CA VAL A 6 -6.94 0.02 18.08
C VAL A 6 -8.13 -0.01 19.03
N VAL A 7 -9.06 0.92 18.88
CA VAL A 7 -10.29 1.04 19.68
C VAL A 7 -11.47 1.20 18.74
N ASP A 8 -12.63 0.71 19.17
CA ASP A 8 -13.87 0.82 18.38
C ASP A 8 -14.25 2.29 18.18
N THR A 9 -14.49 2.68 16.91
CA THR A 9 -14.72 4.09 16.59
C THR A 9 -16.09 4.59 17.07
N GLY A 10 -17.09 3.72 17.11
CA GLY A 10 -18.45 4.07 17.50
C GLY A 10 -18.61 4.26 19.00
N SER A 11 -18.03 3.36 19.79
CA SER A 11 -18.22 3.32 21.25
C SER A 11 -17.17 4.12 22.03
N TYR A 12 -15.93 4.22 21.55
CA TYR A 12 -14.83 4.89 22.27
C TYR A 12 -14.79 6.40 22.05
N TRP A 13 -15.00 6.88 20.82
CA TRP A 13 -14.85 8.28 20.49
C TRP A 13 -16.16 9.07 20.63
N SER A 14 -16.08 10.26 21.24
CA SER A 14 -17.17 11.22 21.23
C SER A 14 -17.53 11.66 19.81
N ALA A 15 -18.70 12.30 19.62
CA ALA A 15 -19.10 12.86 18.33
C ALA A 15 -18.04 13.83 17.76
N PHE A 16 -17.37 14.61 18.62
CA PHE A 16 -16.27 15.46 18.22
C PHE A 16 -15.06 14.65 17.71
N GLY A 17 -14.66 13.59 18.44
CA GLY A 17 -13.59 12.69 18.01
C GLY A 17 -13.88 12.01 16.68
N GLN A 18 -15.13 11.54 16.49
CA GLN A 18 -15.59 10.96 15.21
C GLN A 18 -15.52 11.99 14.08
N ALA A 19 -15.88 13.26 14.33
CA ALA A 19 -15.79 14.33 13.33
C ALA A 19 -14.33 14.62 12.93
N VAL A 20 -13.41 14.63 13.90
CA VAL A 20 -11.96 14.78 13.64
C VAL A 20 -11.46 13.60 12.79
N ILE A 21 -11.82 12.36 13.14
CA ILE A 21 -11.46 11.17 12.37
C ILE A 21 -11.99 11.27 10.94
N LEU A 22 -13.25 11.67 10.76
CA LEU A 22 -13.85 11.85 9.45
C LEU A 22 -13.10 12.87 8.59
N LEU A 23 -12.68 13.98 9.20
CA LEU A 23 -11.90 15.02 8.54
C LEU A 23 -10.51 14.53 8.13
N LEU A 24 -9.88 13.72 8.98
CA LEU A 24 -8.60 13.07 8.66
C LEU A 24 -8.75 12.02 7.54
N ILE A 25 -9.84 11.24 7.53
CA ILE A 25 -10.16 10.30 6.45
C ILE A 25 -10.32 11.05 5.14
N GLN A 26 -11.10 12.13 5.12
CA GLN A 26 -11.33 12.95 3.93
C GLN A 26 -10.02 13.56 3.41
N THR A 27 -9.20 14.10 4.30
CA THR A 27 -7.90 14.70 3.95
C THR A 27 -6.94 13.64 3.41
N GLY A 28 -6.90 12.46 4.02
CA GLY A 28 -6.07 11.34 3.59
C GLY A 28 -6.51 10.76 2.25
N GLY A 29 -7.81 10.59 2.03
CA GLY A 29 -8.37 10.04 0.79
C GLY A 29 -8.16 10.95 -0.42
N LEU A 30 -8.34 12.25 -0.27
CA LEU A 30 -8.08 13.24 -1.32
C LEU A 30 -6.58 13.52 -1.52
N GLY A 31 -5.76 13.18 -0.53
CA GLY A 31 -4.35 13.56 -0.46
C GLY A 31 -4.15 14.97 0.10
N VAL A 32 -3.22 15.10 1.05
CA VAL A 32 -2.94 16.35 1.76
C VAL A 32 -2.64 17.51 0.79
N ILE A 33 -1.90 17.26 -0.29
CA ILE A 33 -1.53 18.26 -1.29
C ILE A 33 -2.76 18.82 -2.00
N THR A 34 -3.73 17.94 -2.35
CA THR A 34 -4.98 18.35 -2.99
C THR A 34 -5.82 19.23 -2.05
N VAL A 35 -5.85 18.90 -0.76
CA VAL A 35 -6.56 19.68 0.25
C VAL A 35 -5.91 21.06 0.45
N VAL A 36 -4.58 21.12 0.58
CA VAL A 36 -3.83 22.39 0.70
C VAL A 36 -4.03 23.28 -0.54
N ALA A 37 -3.99 22.67 -1.74
CA ALA A 37 -4.27 23.38 -2.99
C ALA A 37 -5.72 23.92 -3.04
N SER A 38 -6.66 23.19 -2.45
CA SER A 38 -8.08 23.64 -2.36
C SER A 38 -8.23 24.90 -1.53
N PHE A 39 -7.53 24.98 -0.40
CA PHE A 39 -7.51 26.22 0.41
C PHE A 39 -6.96 27.41 -0.39
N SER A 40 -5.89 27.18 -1.17
CA SER A 40 -5.32 28.22 -2.03
C SER A 40 -6.31 28.68 -3.12
N MET A 41 -7.06 27.73 -3.69
CA MET A 41 -8.10 28.04 -4.70
C MET A 41 -9.28 28.83 -4.11
N VAL A 42 -9.75 28.42 -2.94
CA VAL A 42 -10.87 29.12 -2.24
C VAL A 42 -10.44 30.53 -1.81
N SER A 43 -9.19 30.70 -1.35
CA SER A 43 -8.63 31.99 -0.97
C SER A 43 -8.31 32.91 -2.16
N GLY A 44 -8.60 32.50 -3.40
CA GLY A 44 -8.32 33.29 -4.61
C GLY A 44 -6.84 33.52 -4.92
N ARG A 45 -5.92 32.82 -4.24
CA ARG A 45 -4.47 32.96 -4.46
C ARG A 45 -4.05 32.26 -5.75
N LYS A 46 -3.12 32.89 -6.46
CA LYS A 46 -2.52 32.29 -7.67
C LYS A 46 -1.64 31.10 -7.28
N ILE A 47 -1.92 29.94 -7.86
CA ILE A 47 -1.15 28.71 -7.63
C ILE A 47 0.14 28.78 -8.45
N SER A 48 1.30 28.69 -7.81
CA SER A 48 2.62 28.71 -8.44
C SER A 48 2.86 27.48 -9.33
N LEU A 49 3.85 27.55 -10.24
CA LEU A 49 4.22 26.42 -11.10
C LEU A 49 4.71 25.22 -10.27
N MET A 50 5.48 25.48 -9.21
CA MET A 50 5.94 24.43 -8.30
C MET A 50 4.77 23.71 -7.61
N GLN A 51 3.78 24.46 -7.08
CA GLN A 51 2.57 23.86 -6.50
C GLN A 51 1.79 23.04 -7.53
N ARG A 52 1.72 23.48 -8.79
CA ARG A 52 1.06 22.72 -9.87
C ARG A 52 1.78 21.42 -10.20
N SER A 53 3.13 21.42 -10.19
CA SER A 53 3.92 20.20 -10.34
C SER A 53 3.64 19.21 -9.20
N THR A 54 3.66 19.67 -7.96
CA THR A 54 3.36 18.84 -6.81
C THR A 54 1.92 18.28 -6.83
N MET A 55 0.95 19.08 -7.31
CA MET A 55 -0.44 18.61 -7.53
C MET A 55 -0.51 17.56 -8.63
N GLN A 56 0.27 17.72 -9.70
CA GLN A 56 0.35 16.75 -10.80
C GLN A 56 0.83 15.39 -10.28
N ASP A 57 1.91 15.38 -9.51
CA ASP A 57 2.48 14.17 -8.95
C ASP A 57 1.48 13.48 -7.99
N ALA A 58 0.82 14.27 -7.12
CA ALA A 58 -0.16 13.74 -6.17
C ALA A 58 -1.37 13.05 -6.84
N ILE A 59 -1.82 13.57 -7.99
CA ILE A 59 -2.97 13.04 -8.73
C ILE A 59 -2.54 12.05 -9.82
N SER A 60 -1.21 11.89 -10.02
CA SER A 60 -0.64 11.10 -11.12
C SER A 60 -1.12 11.59 -12.51
N ALA A 61 -1.24 12.92 -12.68
CA ALA A 61 -1.73 13.50 -13.91
C ALA A 61 -0.61 13.59 -14.97
N PRO A 62 -0.87 13.33 -16.26
CA PRO A 62 0.15 13.28 -17.30
C PRO A 62 0.73 14.64 -17.68
N LYS A 63 0.06 15.75 -17.34
CA LYS A 63 0.45 17.11 -17.69
C LYS A 63 0.13 18.12 -16.59
N VAL A 64 1.01 19.11 -16.39
CA VAL A 64 0.79 20.24 -15.46
C VAL A 64 -0.34 21.16 -15.94
N GLY A 65 -0.52 21.26 -17.26
CA GLY A 65 -1.57 22.09 -17.85
C GLY A 65 -2.97 21.55 -17.51
N GLY A 66 -3.85 22.42 -16.96
CA GLY A 66 -5.22 22.05 -16.60
C GLY A 66 -5.38 21.39 -15.22
N ILE A 67 -4.29 21.20 -14.46
CA ILE A 67 -4.32 20.53 -13.16
C ILE A 67 -5.29 21.18 -12.16
N VAL A 68 -5.37 22.50 -12.14
CA VAL A 68 -6.29 23.25 -11.27
C VAL A 68 -7.76 22.94 -11.61
N ARG A 69 -8.10 22.84 -12.90
CA ARG A 69 -9.44 22.45 -13.34
C ARG A 69 -9.75 21.00 -12.94
N LEU A 70 -8.78 20.10 -13.11
CA LEU A 70 -8.91 18.70 -12.75
C LEU A 70 -9.11 18.56 -11.23
N THR A 71 -8.34 19.28 -10.42
CA THR A 71 -8.48 19.25 -8.95
C THR A 71 -9.86 19.77 -8.52
N LYS A 72 -10.37 20.86 -9.12
CA LYS A 72 -11.71 21.35 -8.85
C LYS A 72 -12.79 20.32 -9.22
N PHE A 73 -12.63 19.65 -10.35
CA PHE A 73 -13.51 18.56 -10.79
C PHE A 73 -13.50 17.39 -9.79
N ILE A 74 -12.31 16.98 -9.33
CA ILE A 74 -12.16 15.92 -8.33
C ILE A 74 -12.88 16.29 -7.03
N LEU A 75 -12.65 17.49 -6.49
CA LEU A 75 -13.27 17.94 -5.25
C LEU A 75 -14.80 17.97 -5.35
N GLN A 76 -15.33 18.60 -6.41
CA GLN A 76 -16.76 18.68 -6.62
C GLN A 76 -17.38 17.30 -6.81
N GLY A 77 -16.72 16.43 -7.60
CA GLY A 77 -17.16 15.06 -7.82
C GLY A 77 -17.18 14.23 -6.54
N THR A 78 -16.13 14.32 -5.73
CA THR A 78 -16.03 13.62 -4.44
C THR A 78 -17.18 13.99 -3.51
N PHE A 79 -17.36 15.29 -3.21
CA PHE A 79 -18.43 15.73 -2.32
C PHE A 79 -19.82 15.38 -2.85
N LEU A 80 -20.03 15.43 -4.17
CA LEU A 80 -21.30 15.05 -4.78
C LEU A 80 -21.59 13.55 -4.61
N ILE A 81 -20.60 12.70 -4.86
CA ILE A 81 -20.75 11.25 -4.77
C ILE A 81 -20.94 10.82 -3.31
N GLU A 82 -20.19 11.42 -2.38
CA GLU A 82 -20.34 11.18 -0.95
C GLU A 82 -21.73 11.63 -0.45
N LEU A 83 -22.21 12.77 -0.89
CA LEU A 83 -23.56 13.26 -0.56
C LEU A 83 -24.63 12.30 -1.09
N ILE A 84 -24.53 11.85 -2.33
CA ILE A 84 -25.47 10.87 -2.91
C ILE A 84 -25.42 9.56 -2.10
N GLY A 85 -24.24 9.05 -1.78
CA GLY A 85 -24.08 7.86 -0.97
C GLY A 85 -24.73 7.99 0.42
N ALA A 86 -24.51 9.13 1.08
CA ALA A 86 -25.14 9.42 2.37
C ALA A 86 -26.67 9.45 2.26
N ILE A 87 -27.21 10.15 1.27
CA ILE A 87 -28.66 10.24 1.04
C ILE A 87 -29.28 8.86 0.78
N LEU A 88 -28.62 8.00 0.01
CA LEU A 88 -29.13 6.65 -0.28
C LEU A 88 -29.12 5.74 0.95
N MET A 89 -28.21 5.91 1.90
CA MET A 89 -28.15 5.13 3.14
C MET A 89 -29.08 5.66 4.24
N LEU A 90 -29.50 6.94 4.18
CA LEU A 90 -30.37 7.57 5.17
C LEU A 90 -31.62 6.74 5.53
N PRO A 91 -32.42 6.19 4.58
CA PRO A 91 -33.63 5.47 4.93
C PRO A 91 -33.40 4.27 5.83
N VAL A 92 -32.26 3.59 5.68
CA VAL A 92 -31.90 2.42 6.48
C VAL A 92 -31.38 2.84 7.84
N PHE A 93 -30.35 3.68 7.88
CA PHE A 93 -29.76 4.08 9.16
C PHE A 93 -30.71 4.93 10.03
N CYS A 94 -31.55 5.79 9.44
CA CYS A 94 -32.52 6.55 10.22
C CYS A 94 -33.65 5.65 10.77
N ARG A 95 -34.05 4.61 10.02
CA ARG A 95 -35.00 3.61 10.54
C ARG A 95 -34.44 2.89 11.77
N ASP A 96 -33.17 2.52 11.72
CA ASP A 96 -32.57 1.66 12.75
C ASP A 96 -32.02 2.47 13.95
N TYR A 97 -31.56 3.70 13.75
CA TYR A 97 -30.89 4.55 14.76
C TYR A 97 -31.52 5.94 14.95
N GLY A 98 -32.67 6.21 14.33
CA GLY A 98 -33.32 7.52 14.41
C GLY A 98 -32.44 8.64 13.89
N TRP A 99 -32.42 9.79 14.58
CA TRP A 99 -31.64 10.97 14.14
C TRP A 99 -30.12 10.73 14.05
N LYS A 100 -29.58 9.79 14.84
CA LYS A 100 -28.16 9.40 14.74
C LYS A 100 -27.84 8.78 13.38
N GLY A 101 -28.83 8.18 12.70
CA GLY A 101 -28.68 7.62 11.37
C GLY A 101 -28.23 8.62 10.31
N ILE A 102 -28.50 9.92 10.49
CA ILE A 102 -28.00 10.97 9.58
C ILE A 102 -26.48 11.03 9.64
N TRP A 103 -25.92 11.12 10.86
CA TRP A 103 -24.47 11.12 11.08
C TRP A 103 -23.81 9.85 10.60
N MET A 104 -24.44 8.69 10.89
CA MET A 104 -23.96 7.39 10.43
C MET A 104 -23.91 7.32 8.90
N SER A 105 -24.93 7.82 8.20
CA SER A 105 -24.96 7.83 6.73
C SER A 105 -23.83 8.66 6.14
N VAL A 106 -23.56 9.84 6.70
CA VAL A 106 -22.48 10.72 6.25
C VAL A 106 -21.11 10.06 6.53
N PHE A 107 -20.92 9.55 7.74
CA PHE A 107 -19.66 8.94 8.15
C PHE A 107 -19.30 7.73 7.27
N HIS A 108 -20.26 6.80 7.09
CA HIS A 108 -20.01 5.60 6.27
C HIS A 108 -19.85 5.95 4.78
N SER A 109 -20.52 6.98 4.27
CA SER A 109 -20.33 7.39 2.88
C SER A 109 -18.92 7.90 2.62
N VAL A 110 -18.42 8.80 3.46
CA VAL A 110 -17.05 9.33 3.35
C VAL A 110 -16.01 8.20 3.58
N SER A 111 -16.22 7.40 4.62
CA SER A 111 -15.32 6.29 4.95
C SER A 111 -15.23 5.27 3.81
N ALA A 112 -16.36 4.93 3.17
CA ALA A 112 -16.39 4.01 2.04
C ALA A 112 -15.74 4.59 0.78
N PHE A 113 -16.06 5.83 0.43
CA PHE A 113 -15.48 6.50 -0.72
C PHE A 113 -13.97 6.68 -0.59
N CYS A 114 -13.50 7.05 0.59
CA CYS A 114 -12.06 7.20 0.89
C CYS A 114 -11.33 5.87 1.11
N ASN A 115 -12.00 4.72 0.95
CA ASN A 115 -11.43 3.38 1.23
C ASN A 115 -10.78 3.31 2.62
N ALA A 116 -11.42 3.87 3.63
CA ALA A 116 -10.89 3.96 4.99
C ALA A 116 -11.32 2.79 5.88
N GLY A 117 -12.54 2.25 5.68
CA GLY A 117 -13.04 1.08 6.41
C GLY A 117 -13.43 1.33 7.86
N PHE A 118 -13.50 2.59 8.28
CA PHE A 118 -13.97 2.96 9.60
C PHE A 118 -15.49 2.95 9.65
N ASP A 119 -16.06 2.36 10.68
CA ASP A 119 -17.48 2.39 11.00
C ASP A 119 -17.72 2.98 12.39
N ILE A 120 -18.97 3.39 12.64
CA ILE A 120 -19.40 3.92 13.94
C ILE A 120 -20.64 3.16 14.45
N LEU A 121 -20.74 1.89 14.09
CA LEU A 121 -21.84 1.00 14.50
C LEU A 121 -21.59 0.31 15.84
N GLY A 122 -20.35 0.35 16.33
CA GLY A 122 -19.95 -0.28 17.58
C GLY A 122 -20.65 0.30 18.79
N THR A 123 -20.99 -0.59 19.73
CA THR A 123 -21.57 -0.27 21.02
C THR A 123 -20.69 -0.83 22.14
N THR A 124 -20.99 -0.50 23.39
CA THR A 124 -20.29 -1.07 24.55
C THR A 124 -20.49 -2.58 24.71
N GLU A 125 -21.59 -3.12 24.17
CA GLU A 125 -21.91 -4.55 24.22
C GLU A 125 -21.32 -5.31 23.02
N GLN A 126 -21.26 -4.66 21.86
CA GLN A 126 -20.71 -5.22 20.63
C GLN A 126 -19.67 -4.27 20.04
N THR A 127 -18.41 -4.56 20.29
CA THR A 127 -17.28 -3.83 19.72
C THR A 127 -16.92 -4.36 18.35
N PHE A 128 -16.46 -3.48 17.45
CA PHE A 128 -16.00 -3.80 16.07
C PHE A 128 -17.02 -4.57 15.21
N PRO A 129 -18.33 -4.22 15.20
CA PRO A 129 -19.33 -4.96 14.45
C PRO A 129 -19.17 -4.81 12.94
N SER A 130 -18.55 -3.75 12.48
CA SER A 130 -18.54 -3.32 11.07
C SER A 130 -19.96 -3.36 10.48
N LEU A 131 -20.13 -3.83 9.26
CA LEU A 131 -21.44 -3.92 8.58
C LEU A 131 -22.08 -5.32 8.67
N THR A 132 -21.67 -6.17 9.64
CA THR A 132 -22.14 -7.56 9.73
C THR A 132 -23.65 -7.66 9.94
N GLY A 133 -24.26 -6.70 10.65
CA GLY A 133 -25.71 -6.61 10.79
C GLY A 133 -26.47 -6.33 9.48
N TYR A 134 -25.79 -5.83 8.46
CA TYR A 134 -26.37 -5.46 7.17
C TYR A 134 -26.05 -6.41 6.03
N ILE A 135 -25.50 -7.60 6.30
CA ILE A 135 -25.12 -8.60 5.29
C ILE A 135 -26.27 -8.93 4.29
N ALA A 136 -27.51 -8.92 4.73
CA ALA A 136 -28.68 -9.19 3.89
C ALA A 136 -29.34 -7.93 3.32
N ASN A 137 -28.87 -6.73 3.66
CA ASN A 137 -29.46 -5.48 3.18
C ASN A 137 -28.87 -5.07 1.83
N PRO A 138 -29.61 -5.19 0.70
CA PRO A 138 -29.05 -4.92 -0.62
C PRO A 138 -28.69 -3.45 -0.81
N LEU A 139 -29.44 -2.51 -0.22
CA LEU A 139 -29.20 -1.08 -0.41
C LEU A 139 -27.85 -0.67 0.22
N ILE A 140 -27.61 -1.01 1.49
CA ILE A 140 -26.36 -0.67 2.16
C ILE A 140 -25.18 -1.33 1.44
N ASN A 141 -25.28 -2.63 1.12
CA ASN A 141 -24.20 -3.34 0.44
C ASN A 141 -23.85 -2.71 -0.92
N LEU A 142 -24.87 -2.45 -1.76
CA LEU A 142 -24.63 -1.87 -3.09
C LEU A 142 -24.06 -0.46 -3.02
N VAL A 143 -24.58 0.39 -2.14
CA VAL A 143 -24.09 1.78 -2.01
C VAL A 143 -22.63 1.79 -1.52
N ILE A 144 -22.31 1.02 -0.49
CA ILE A 144 -20.94 0.94 0.03
C ILE A 144 -19.98 0.37 -1.03
N MET A 145 -20.34 -0.73 -1.70
CA MET A 145 -19.52 -1.31 -2.77
C MET A 145 -19.29 -0.30 -3.91
N LEU A 146 -20.32 0.43 -4.33
CA LEU A 146 -20.19 1.44 -5.38
C LEU A 146 -19.28 2.58 -4.95
N LEU A 147 -19.42 3.09 -3.72
CA LEU A 147 -18.53 4.13 -3.19
C LEU A 147 -17.08 3.68 -3.18
N ILE A 148 -16.78 2.47 -2.69
CA ILE A 148 -15.45 1.87 -2.68
C ILE A 148 -14.87 1.77 -4.10
N VAL A 149 -15.65 1.25 -5.04
CA VAL A 149 -15.20 1.07 -6.43
C VAL A 149 -14.95 2.43 -7.09
N ILE A 150 -15.88 3.37 -6.97
CA ILE A 150 -15.77 4.70 -7.57
C ILE A 150 -14.56 5.46 -7.00
N GLY A 151 -14.34 5.41 -5.68
CA GLY A 151 -13.15 5.99 -5.04
C GLY A 151 -11.85 5.33 -5.51
N GLY A 152 -11.88 4.01 -5.75
CA GLY A 152 -10.71 3.20 -6.09
C GLY A 152 -10.32 3.16 -7.58
N ILE A 153 -11.17 3.58 -8.53
CA ILE A 153 -10.85 3.50 -9.98
C ILE A 153 -9.97 4.64 -10.49
N GLY A 154 -9.73 5.69 -9.69
CA GLY A 154 -8.87 6.81 -10.05
C GLY A 154 -9.57 7.95 -10.76
N PHE A 155 -9.15 9.17 -10.41
CA PHE A 155 -9.79 10.41 -10.86
C PHE A 155 -9.66 10.68 -12.36
N LEU A 156 -8.59 10.20 -13.01
CA LEU A 156 -8.44 10.29 -14.46
C LEU A 156 -9.44 9.40 -15.21
N THR A 157 -9.85 8.29 -14.61
CA THR A 157 -10.90 7.43 -15.17
C THR A 157 -12.27 8.11 -15.08
N TRP A 158 -12.53 8.90 -14.03
CA TRP A 158 -13.74 9.74 -13.94
C TRP A 158 -13.76 10.81 -15.03
N ASP A 159 -12.63 11.47 -15.27
CA ASP A 159 -12.50 12.47 -16.34
C ASP A 159 -12.82 11.86 -17.72
N ASP A 160 -12.31 10.66 -17.98
CA ASP A 160 -12.66 9.91 -19.21
C ASP A 160 -14.13 9.56 -19.30
N PHE A 161 -14.73 9.11 -18.19
CA PHE A 161 -16.16 8.79 -18.14
C PHE A 161 -17.03 10.02 -18.40
N CYS A 162 -16.73 11.15 -17.75
CA CYS A 162 -17.49 12.40 -17.94
C CYS A 162 -17.31 12.98 -19.34
N THR A 163 -16.10 12.87 -19.92
CA THR A 163 -15.79 13.45 -21.24
C THR A 163 -16.27 12.57 -22.38
N ASN A 164 -16.02 11.26 -22.31
CA ASN A 164 -16.25 10.32 -23.40
C ASN A 164 -17.54 9.48 -23.20
N LYS A 165 -18.21 9.61 -22.05
CA LYS A 165 -19.42 8.86 -21.67
C LYS A 165 -19.25 7.35 -21.94
N TRP A 166 -20.16 6.74 -22.70
CA TRP A 166 -20.15 5.28 -23.02
C TRP A 166 -19.20 4.89 -24.16
N ASN A 167 -18.48 5.87 -24.77
CA ASN A 167 -17.56 5.55 -25.86
C ASN A 167 -16.21 5.07 -25.36
N LEU A 168 -16.13 3.83 -24.91
CA LEU A 168 -14.92 3.20 -24.37
C LEU A 168 -13.73 3.21 -25.36
N LYS A 169 -13.97 3.28 -26.66
CA LYS A 169 -12.88 3.35 -27.65
C LYS A 169 -12.02 4.63 -27.50
N ARG A 170 -12.63 5.73 -27.05
CA ARG A 170 -11.96 7.02 -26.85
C ARG A 170 -11.28 7.19 -25.50
N TYR A 171 -11.46 6.23 -24.57
CA TYR A 171 -10.81 6.27 -23.26
C TYR A 171 -9.30 6.15 -23.39
N ARG A 172 -8.58 6.78 -22.45
CA ARG A 172 -7.14 6.60 -22.30
C ARG A 172 -6.82 5.11 -22.09
N LEU A 173 -5.64 4.67 -22.56
CA LEU A 173 -5.20 3.29 -22.38
C LEU A 173 -5.20 2.89 -20.89
N GLN A 174 -4.69 3.77 -20.04
CA GLN A 174 -4.69 3.60 -18.58
C GLN A 174 -6.10 3.33 -18.04
N SER A 175 -7.10 4.10 -18.43
CA SER A 175 -8.49 3.92 -17.95
C SER A 175 -9.10 2.60 -18.43
N LYS A 176 -8.79 2.14 -19.65
CA LYS A 176 -9.22 0.83 -20.14
C LYS A 176 -8.63 -0.31 -19.33
N ILE A 177 -7.33 -0.24 -19.05
CA ILE A 177 -6.64 -1.24 -18.22
C ILE A 177 -7.24 -1.26 -16.83
N ILE A 178 -7.44 -0.08 -16.21
CA ILE A 178 -8.03 0.04 -14.88
C ILE A 178 -9.41 -0.61 -14.82
N LEU A 179 -10.29 -0.33 -15.77
CA LEU A 179 -11.65 -0.88 -15.78
C LEU A 179 -11.66 -2.40 -15.93
N VAL A 180 -10.87 -2.93 -16.88
CA VAL A 180 -10.78 -4.38 -17.08
C VAL A 180 -10.17 -5.07 -15.87
N THR A 181 -9.03 -4.57 -15.37
CA THR A 181 -8.38 -5.16 -14.20
C THR A 181 -9.26 -5.09 -12.95
N THR A 182 -9.97 -3.96 -12.75
CA THR A 182 -10.91 -3.82 -11.64
C THR A 182 -12.05 -4.84 -11.75
N ALA A 183 -12.62 -5.02 -12.93
CA ALA A 183 -13.68 -6.01 -13.13
C ALA A 183 -13.20 -7.45 -12.86
N VAL A 184 -12.01 -7.81 -13.32
CA VAL A 184 -11.41 -9.13 -13.07
C VAL A 184 -11.16 -9.33 -11.57
N LEU A 185 -10.55 -8.35 -10.89
CA LEU A 185 -10.24 -8.42 -9.46
C LEU A 185 -11.48 -8.42 -8.55
N ILE A 186 -12.64 -7.99 -9.05
CA ILE A 186 -13.91 -8.10 -8.33
C ILE A 186 -14.60 -9.41 -8.64
N LEU A 187 -14.76 -9.75 -9.91
CA LEU A 187 -15.59 -10.89 -10.32
C LEU A 187 -14.96 -12.24 -10.00
N LEU A 188 -13.63 -12.38 -10.22
CA LEU A 188 -12.96 -13.66 -10.02
C LEU A 188 -12.97 -14.11 -8.54
N PRO A 189 -12.57 -13.27 -7.54
CA PRO A 189 -12.69 -13.67 -6.14
C PRO A 189 -14.14 -13.78 -5.67
N ALA A 190 -15.07 -12.95 -6.20
CA ALA A 190 -16.48 -13.05 -5.84
C ALA A 190 -17.08 -14.40 -6.22
N VAL A 191 -16.77 -14.91 -7.42
CA VAL A 191 -17.18 -16.26 -7.86
C VAL A 191 -16.57 -17.33 -6.95
N PHE A 192 -15.30 -17.19 -6.59
CA PHE A 192 -14.62 -18.11 -5.68
C PHE A 192 -15.30 -18.17 -4.31
N PHE A 193 -15.52 -17.02 -3.65
CA PHE A 193 -16.22 -16.95 -2.37
C PHE A 193 -17.65 -17.44 -2.45
N PHE A 194 -18.34 -17.14 -3.55
CA PHE A 194 -19.68 -17.68 -3.80
C PHE A 194 -19.71 -19.21 -3.83
N LEU A 195 -18.74 -19.86 -4.44
CA LEU A 195 -18.73 -21.32 -4.57
C LEU A 195 -18.30 -22.02 -3.28
N ILE A 196 -17.41 -21.41 -2.47
CA ILE A 196 -16.75 -22.10 -1.36
C ILE A 196 -17.34 -21.71 0.01
N ASP A 197 -17.41 -20.41 0.33
CA ASP A 197 -17.66 -20.00 1.73
C ASP A 197 -19.15 -19.80 2.07
N PHE A 198 -19.89 -19.16 1.19
CA PHE A 198 -21.25 -18.69 1.52
C PHE A 198 -22.34 -19.71 1.12
N THR A 199 -22.02 -21.00 1.08
CA THR A 199 -22.94 -22.06 0.64
C THR A 199 -24.18 -22.21 1.52
N GLY A 200 -24.09 -21.87 2.80
CA GLY A 200 -25.22 -21.93 3.76
C GLY A 200 -26.21 -20.77 3.65
N PHE A 201 -25.95 -19.75 2.81
CA PHE A 201 -26.84 -18.59 2.67
C PHE A 201 -27.84 -18.78 1.52
N SER A 202 -28.97 -18.07 1.57
CA SER A 202 -29.86 -17.97 0.41
C SER A 202 -29.12 -17.31 -0.76
N VAL A 203 -29.51 -17.63 -1.99
CA VAL A 203 -28.80 -17.21 -3.20
C VAL A 203 -28.55 -15.70 -3.25
N GLY A 204 -29.56 -14.90 -2.93
CA GLY A 204 -29.43 -13.42 -2.92
C GLY A 204 -28.42 -12.92 -1.88
N LYS A 205 -28.50 -13.43 -0.64
CA LYS A 205 -27.55 -13.11 0.44
C LYS A 205 -26.13 -13.57 0.10
N ARG A 206 -26.02 -14.75 -0.52
CA ARG A 206 -24.77 -15.34 -0.96
C ARG A 206 -24.06 -14.49 -2.02
N ILE A 207 -24.82 -13.99 -3.03
CA ILE A 207 -24.29 -13.08 -4.06
C ILE A 207 -23.78 -11.78 -3.42
N LEU A 208 -24.60 -11.17 -2.55
CA LEU A 208 -24.22 -9.91 -1.89
C LEU A 208 -22.96 -10.07 -1.03
N ALA A 209 -22.91 -11.11 -0.18
CA ALA A 209 -21.77 -11.36 0.67
C ALA A 209 -20.48 -11.62 -0.13
N SER A 210 -20.56 -12.42 -1.21
CA SER A 210 -19.42 -12.74 -2.06
C SER A 210 -18.89 -11.52 -2.81
N LEU A 211 -19.78 -10.70 -3.38
CA LEU A 211 -19.41 -9.46 -4.06
C LEU A 211 -18.82 -8.45 -3.06
N PHE A 212 -19.46 -8.28 -1.90
CA PHE A 212 -18.98 -7.36 -0.88
C PHE A 212 -17.59 -7.76 -0.39
N GLN A 213 -17.38 -9.05 -0.10
CA GLN A 213 -16.09 -9.55 0.34
C GLN A 213 -15.01 -9.31 -0.72
N SER A 214 -15.29 -9.52 -2.00
CA SER A 214 -14.35 -9.24 -3.08
C SER A 214 -14.00 -7.75 -3.21
N VAL A 215 -15.01 -6.87 -3.10
CA VAL A 215 -14.81 -5.42 -3.23
C VAL A 215 -14.02 -4.85 -2.04
N THR A 216 -14.32 -5.30 -0.81
CA THR A 216 -13.70 -4.75 0.41
C THR A 216 -12.20 -5.06 0.49
N LEU A 217 -11.73 -6.17 -0.08
CA LEU A 217 -10.31 -6.55 -0.10
C LEU A 217 -9.42 -5.51 -0.81
N ARG A 218 -9.99 -4.68 -1.65
CA ARG A 218 -9.27 -3.62 -2.36
C ARG A 218 -9.02 -2.40 -1.47
N THR A 219 -8.43 -2.64 -0.31
CA THR A 219 -8.03 -1.65 0.71
C THR A 219 -9.19 -0.87 1.35
N ALA A 220 -10.43 -1.39 1.29
CA ALA A 220 -11.58 -0.71 1.88
C ALA A 220 -11.76 -1.00 3.37
N GLY A 221 -11.71 -2.27 3.79
CA GLY A 221 -11.67 -2.66 5.21
C GLY A 221 -13.03 -2.87 5.90
N PHE A 222 -14.16 -2.69 5.24
CA PHE A 222 -15.48 -3.03 5.81
C PHE A 222 -15.74 -4.53 5.77
N ASN A 223 -16.41 -5.06 6.79
CA ASN A 223 -16.80 -6.47 6.87
C ASN A 223 -18.32 -6.61 6.97
N THR A 224 -18.90 -7.49 6.14
CA THR A 224 -20.30 -7.89 6.26
C THR A 224 -20.44 -9.35 6.68
N ALA A 225 -19.36 -10.13 6.65
CA ALA A 225 -19.32 -11.52 7.06
C ALA A 225 -18.24 -11.75 8.12
N ASP A 226 -18.36 -12.84 8.87
CA ASP A 226 -17.32 -13.26 9.80
C ASP A 226 -16.13 -13.87 9.03
N LEU A 227 -15.02 -13.16 9.05
CA LEU A 227 -13.77 -13.58 8.38
C LEU A 227 -13.14 -14.81 9.07
N GLY A 228 -13.39 -15.00 10.38
CA GLY A 228 -12.89 -16.14 11.12
C GLY A 228 -13.48 -17.46 10.63
N ALA A 229 -14.75 -17.42 10.23
CA ALA A 229 -15.49 -18.59 9.74
C ALA A 229 -15.19 -18.97 8.28
N MET A 230 -14.44 -18.14 7.53
CA MET A 230 -14.08 -18.42 6.13
C MET A 230 -13.01 -19.52 6.03
N SER A 231 -13.02 -20.24 4.91
CA SER A 231 -12.05 -21.30 4.63
C SER A 231 -10.61 -20.77 4.52
N ASP A 232 -9.61 -21.61 4.79
CA ASP A 232 -8.21 -21.21 4.71
C ASP A 232 -7.79 -20.87 3.28
N SER A 233 -8.38 -21.54 2.28
CA SER A 233 -8.18 -21.21 0.87
C SER A 233 -8.66 -19.79 0.56
N SER A 234 -9.80 -19.39 1.11
CA SER A 234 -10.34 -18.05 0.96
C SER A 234 -9.49 -17.01 1.69
N LYS A 235 -9.00 -17.32 2.89
CA LYS A 235 -8.07 -16.45 3.62
C LYS A 235 -6.77 -16.24 2.83
N ALA A 236 -6.22 -17.26 2.19
CA ALA A 236 -5.05 -17.14 1.33
C ALA A 236 -5.30 -16.21 0.13
N ILE A 237 -6.44 -16.36 -0.56
CA ILE A 237 -6.83 -15.46 -1.66
C ILE A 237 -7.05 -14.03 -1.15
N MET A 238 -7.67 -13.86 0.01
CA MET A 238 -7.86 -12.55 0.62
C MET A 238 -6.53 -11.84 0.85
N ILE A 239 -5.52 -12.52 1.41
CA ILE A 239 -4.17 -11.96 1.62
C ILE A 239 -3.56 -11.50 0.29
N LEU A 240 -3.64 -12.34 -0.75
CA LEU A 240 -3.13 -11.96 -2.08
C LEU A 240 -3.88 -10.75 -2.66
N MET A 241 -5.21 -10.70 -2.53
CA MET A 241 -6.01 -9.58 -3.03
C MET A 241 -5.76 -8.27 -2.27
N MET A 242 -5.47 -8.35 -0.96
CA MET A 242 -5.14 -7.17 -0.15
C MET A 242 -3.83 -6.50 -0.55
N LEU A 243 -2.90 -7.20 -1.21
CA LEU A 243 -1.71 -6.61 -1.80
C LEU A 243 -2.05 -5.70 -2.99
N ILE A 244 -3.14 -6.02 -3.71
CA ILE A 244 -3.56 -5.30 -4.91
C ILE A 244 -4.61 -4.27 -4.52
N GLY A 245 -4.18 -3.03 -4.41
CA GLY A 245 -5.08 -1.94 -4.00
C GLY A 245 -5.83 -1.30 -5.15
N GLY A 246 -5.96 0.03 -5.09
CA GLY A 246 -6.65 0.81 -6.11
C GLY A 246 -5.79 1.25 -7.28
N SER A 247 -6.37 2.10 -8.10
CA SER A 247 -5.73 2.63 -9.29
C SER A 247 -4.86 3.86 -9.00
N PRO A 248 -3.93 4.23 -9.87
CA PRO A 248 -3.20 5.50 -9.74
C PRO A 248 -4.15 6.70 -9.67
N GLY A 249 -3.84 7.66 -8.79
CA GLY A 249 -4.70 8.83 -8.59
C GLY A 249 -6.10 8.47 -8.08
N SER A 250 -6.20 7.55 -7.12
CA SER A 250 -7.43 7.15 -6.43
C SER A 250 -7.29 7.34 -4.92
N THR A 251 -8.39 7.17 -4.20
CA THR A 251 -8.42 7.19 -2.72
C THR A 251 -7.82 5.93 -2.09
N ALA A 252 -7.68 4.85 -2.85
CA ALA A 252 -7.21 3.55 -2.37
C ALA A 252 -5.67 3.44 -2.33
N GLY A 253 -5.17 2.71 -1.33
CA GLY A 253 -3.76 2.38 -1.15
C GLY A 253 -3.31 1.16 -1.94
N GLY A 254 -2.26 0.48 -1.46
CA GLY A 254 -1.74 -0.77 -2.01
C GLY A 254 -1.02 -0.64 -3.36
N MET A 255 -0.58 -1.79 -3.89
CA MET A 255 0.02 -1.88 -5.23
C MET A 255 -1.01 -1.51 -6.29
N LYS A 256 -0.65 -0.61 -7.22
CA LYS A 256 -1.62 -0.07 -8.17
C LYS A 256 -2.08 -1.11 -9.19
N THR A 257 -3.38 -1.09 -9.51
CA THR A 257 -3.99 -2.03 -10.48
C THR A 257 -3.28 -2.01 -11.83
N THR A 258 -2.79 -0.84 -12.27
CA THR A 258 -2.02 -0.73 -13.51
C THR A 258 -0.67 -1.43 -13.43
N THR A 259 0.00 -1.40 -12.27
CA THR A 259 1.27 -2.09 -12.04
C THR A 259 1.10 -3.60 -12.21
N ILE A 260 0.11 -4.18 -11.53
CA ILE A 260 -0.22 -5.61 -11.65
C ILE A 260 -0.60 -5.98 -13.08
N ALA A 261 -1.43 -5.16 -13.74
CA ALA A 261 -1.83 -5.42 -15.12
C ALA A 261 -0.63 -5.46 -16.07
N VAL A 262 0.30 -4.49 -15.95
CA VAL A 262 1.52 -4.45 -16.77
C VAL A 262 2.38 -5.70 -16.52
N LEU A 263 2.58 -6.09 -15.25
CA LEU A 263 3.38 -7.27 -14.90
C LEU A 263 2.77 -8.55 -15.45
N ILE A 264 1.45 -8.75 -15.31
CA ILE A 264 0.75 -9.92 -15.82
C ILE A 264 0.82 -9.95 -17.37
N LEU A 265 0.57 -8.83 -18.04
CA LEU A 265 0.64 -8.73 -19.49
C LEU A 265 2.06 -8.99 -20.01
N ASN A 266 3.07 -8.48 -19.33
CA ASN A 266 4.46 -8.75 -19.68
C ASN A 266 4.83 -10.23 -19.49
N ALA A 267 4.36 -10.85 -18.39
CA ALA A 267 4.55 -12.28 -18.19
C ALA A 267 3.93 -13.11 -19.34
N PHE A 268 2.70 -12.79 -19.75
CA PHE A 268 2.06 -13.46 -20.90
C PHE A 268 2.80 -13.22 -22.21
N ALA A 269 3.30 -12.00 -22.49
CA ALA A 269 4.10 -11.72 -23.67
C ALA A 269 5.41 -12.54 -23.67
N THR A 270 6.08 -12.61 -22.52
CA THR A 270 7.30 -13.41 -22.34
C THR A 270 7.05 -14.91 -22.57
N PHE A 271 5.98 -15.48 -21.99
CA PHE A 271 5.60 -16.85 -22.21
C PHE A 271 5.19 -17.13 -23.67
N GLY A 272 4.53 -16.16 -24.32
CA GLY A 272 4.16 -16.20 -25.74
C GLY A 272 5.34 -15.98 -26.69
N ARG A 273 6.54 -15.70 -26.17
CA ARG A 273 7.75 -15.31 -26.95
C ARG A 273 7.49 -14.08 -27.85
N GLU A 274 6.62 -13.20 -27.43
CA GLU A 274 6.36 -11.95 -28.11
C GLU A 274 7.46 -10.94 -27.78
N PRO A 275 8.03 -10.22 -28.76
CA PRO A 275 9.15 -9.31 -28.53
C PRO A 275 8.77 -8.08 -27.70
N GLU A 276 7.48 -7.76 -27.61
CA GLU A 276 6.98 -6.58 -26.93
C GLU A 276 5.60 -6.84 -26.29
N THR A 277 5.33 -6.18 -25.18
CA THR A 277 4.02 -6.25 -24.51
C THR A 277 3.05 -5.29 -25.17
N GLU A 278 1.99 -5.82 -25.80
CA GLU A 278 0.93 -5.04 -26.42
C GLU A 278 -0.41 -5.24 -25.70
N VAL A 279 -1.18 -4.16 -25.58
CA VAL A 279 -2.57 -4.23 -25.09
C VAL A 279 -3.44 -3.18 -25.78
N PHE A 280 -4.63 -3.57 -26.21
CA PHE A 280 -5.55 -2.73 -26.98
C PHE A 280 -4.90 -2.09 -28.24
N GLY A 281 -3.97 -2.81 -28.90
CA GLY A 281 -3.24 -2.34 -30.08
C GLY A 281 -2.23 -1.21 -29.80
N ARG A 282 -1.74 -1.12 -28.56
CA ARG A 282 -0.67 -0.20 -28.15
C ARG A 282 0.43 -0.95 -27.43
N ARG A 283 1.67 -0.63 -27.77
CA ARG A 283 2.85 -1.17 -27.12
C ARG A 283 3.12 -0.45 -25.80
N PHE A 284 3.62 -1.20 -24.83
CA PHE A 284 4.28 -0.63 -23.67
C PHE A 284 5.74 -0.39 -23.97
N ASP A 285 6.24 0.77 -23.55
CA ASP A 285 7.67 1.03 -23.50
C ASP A 285 8.30 0.13 -22.42
N ASN A 286 9.49 -0.42 -22.70
CA ASN A 286 10.21 -1.27 -21.74
C ASN A 286 10.46 -0.55 -20.41
N THR A 287 10.59 0.78 -20.41
CA THR A 287 10.70 1.59 -19.19
C THR A 287 9.44 1.49 -18.31
N VAL A 288 8.25 1.38 -18.90
CA VAL A 288 6.99 1.22 -18.16
C VAL A 288 6.95 -0.15 -17.48
N VAL A 289 7.39 -1.19 -18.18
CA VAL A 289 7.49 -2.56 -17.63
C VAL A 289 8.53 -2.60 -16.51
N LYS A 290 9.72 -2.03 -16.74
CA LYS A 290 10.78 -1.94 -15.74
C LYS A 290 10.34 -1.18 -14.48
N ASN A 291 9.63 -0.07 -14.63
CA ASN A 291 9.10 0.71 -13.51
C ASN A 291 7.95 0.00 -12.75
N ALA A 292 7.24 -0.89 -13.41
CA ALA A 292 6.20 -1.70 -12.78
C ALA A 292 6.76 -2.92 -12.05
N ALA A 293 7.90 -3.44 -12.48
CA ALA A 293 8.55 -4.60 -11.90
C ALA A 293 9.27 -4.26 -10.58
N THR A 294 9.45 -5.26 -9.76
CA THR A 294 10.38 -5.19 -8.62
C THR A 294 11.80 -5.25 -9.17
N ILE A 295 12.61 -4.23 -8.88
CA ILE A 295 14.04 -4.24 -9.22
C ILE A 295 14.79 -4.87 -8.08
N LEU A 296 15.56 -5.91 -8.38
CA LEU A 296 16.42 -6.59 -7.43
C LEU A 296 17.82 -5.97 -7.50
N VAL A 297 18.25 -5.33 -6.41
CA VAL A 297 19.61 -4.80 -6.28
C VAL A 297 20.47 -5.86 -5.57
N CYS A 298 21.52 -6.34 -6.22
CA CYS A 298 22.34 -7.43 -5.67
C CYS A 298 23.80 -7.33 -6.11
N PRO A 299 24.72 -7.97 -5.37
CA PRO A 299 26.15 -7.99 -5.73
C PRO A 299 26.40 -8.57 -7.14
N LYS A 300 27.35 -7.98 -7.86
CA LYS A 300 27.78 -8.46 -9.20
C LYS A 300 28.16 -9.94 -9.22
N THR A 301 28.69 -10.43 -8.12
CA THR A 301 29.08 -11.86 -7.95
C THR A 301 27.90 -12.83 -7.92
N MET A 302 26.66 -12.34 -7.76
CA MET A 302 25.43 -13.17 -7.78
C MET A 302 24.83 -13.33 -9.17
N LYS A 303 25.43 -12.75 -10.22
CA LYS A 303 24.89 -12.75 -11.59
C LYS A 303 24.51 -14.15 -12.07
N ASP A 304 25.41 -15.11 -11.94
CA ASP A 304 25.19 -16.48 -12.42
C ASP A 304 24.11 -17.20 -11.61
N ALA A 305 24.07 -16.97 -10.30
CA ALA A 305 23.01 -17.54 -9.44
C ALA A 305 21.62 -17.02 -9.80
N LEU A 306 21.50 -15.74 -10.13
CA LEU A 306 20.23 -15.11 -10.56
C LEU A 306 19.79 -15.66 -11.92
N SER A 307 20.70 -15.75 -12.89
CA SER A 307 20.42 -16.32 -14.21
C SER A 307 19.96 -17.78 -14.11
N ASN A 308 20.61 -18.58 -13.28
CA ASN A 308 20.25 -19.97 -13.02
C ASN A 308 18.87 -20.11 -12.32
N SER A 309 18.45 -19.09 -11.56
CA SER A 309 17.14 -19.02 -10.91
C SER A 309 16.04 -18.48 -11.82
N GLY A 310 16.35 -18.18 -13.09
CA GLY A 310 15.38 -17.67 -14.07
C GLY A 310 15.02 -16.19 -13.88
N ILE A 311 15.80 -15.43 -13.10
CA ILE A 311 15.61 -14.00 -12.92
C ILE A 311 16.29 -13.26 -14.07
N SER A 312 15.51 -12.47 -14.82
CA SER A 312 16.01 -11.72 -15.96
C SER A 312 16.94 -10.57 -15.53
N GLU A 313 18.01 -10.34 -16.27
CA GLU A 313 18.93 -9.21 -16.06
C GLU A 313 18.21 -7.85 -16.17
N GLU A 314 17.11 -7.78 -16.90
CA GLU A 314 16.31 -6.55 -17.06
C GLU A 314 15.73 -6.04 -15.73
N PHE A 315 15.48 -6.95 -14.77
CA PHE A 315 14.94 -6.63 -13.44
C PHE A 315 15.99 -6.66 -12.33
N THR A 316 17.27 -6.70 -12.70
CA THR A 316 18.39 -6.74 -11.75
C THR A 316 19.32 -5.56 -11.97
N GLU A 317 19.66 -4.90 -10.88
CA GLU A 317 20.75 -3.91 -10.86
C GLU A 317 21.93 -4.54 -10.08
N LEU A 318 22.99 -4.83 -10.80
CA LEU A 318 24.19 -5.47 -10.25
C LEU A 318 25.15 -4.42 -9.71
N VAL A 319 25.45 -4.50 -8.41
CA VAL A 319 26.30 -3.53 -7.70
C VAL A 319 27.60 -4.17 -7.21
N ALA A 320 28.66 -3.36 -7.20
CA ALA A 320 29.91 -3.66 -6.47
C ALA A 320 29.93 -2.84 -5.17
N PRO A 321 30.76 -3.25 -4.20
CA PRO A 321 31.02 -2.43 -3.02
C PRO A 321 31.47 -1.01 -3.40
N GLY A 322 30.78 0.01 -2.86
CA GLY A 322 31.02 1.41 -3.15
C GLY A 322 30.18 2.01 -4.30
N ASP A 323 29.48 1.20 -5.09
CA ASP A 323 28.61 1.72 -6.15
C ASP A 323 27.43 2.52 -5.54
N GLU A 324 27.06 3.61 -6.22
CA GLU A 324 25.88 4.42 -5.91
C GLU A 324 24.93 4.44 -7.11
N MET A 325 23.63 4.39 -6.84
CA MET A 325 22.58 4.47 -7.87
C MET A 325 21.32 5.13 -7.35
N GLU A 326 20.46 5.52 -8.27
CA GLU A 326 19.13 6.00 -7.96
C GLU A 326 18.09 5.18 -8.74
N ILE A 327 17.14 4.59 -8.02
CA ILE A 327 16.05 3.79 -8.60
C ILE A 327 14.73 4.38 -8.14
N ASN A 328 13.92 4.85 -9.07
CA ASN A 328 12.60 5.42 -8.80
C ASN A 328 12.61 6.54 -7.72
N GLY A 329 13.64 7.38 -7.71
CA GLY A 329 13.79 8.46 -6.73
C GLY A 329 14.36 8.02 -5.37
N VAL A 330 14.74 6.75 -5.22
CA VAL A 330 15.40 6.21 -4.03
C VAL A 330 16.89 6.09 -4.31
N ARG A 331 17.71 6.82 -3.55
CA ARG A 331 19.18 6.69 -3.64
C ARG A 331 19.63 5.47 -2.84
N ILE A 332 20.44 4.63 -3.46
CA ILE A 332 21.01 3.40 -2.89
C ILE A 332 22.52 3.43 -3.05
N GLN A 333 23.25 3.18 -1.97
CA GLN A 333 24.70 3.02 -1.98
C GLN A 333 25.04 1.64 -1.44
N ALA A 334 25.90 0.90 -2.13
CA ALA A 334 26.38 -0.41 -1.73
C ALA A 334 27.57 -0.29 -0.77
N VAL A 335 27.44 -0.83 0.44
CA VAL A 335 28.49 -0.83 1.47
C VAL A 335 29.10 -2.23 1.55
N PRO A 336 30.43 -2.42 1.57
CA PRO A 336 31.02 -3.74 1.74
C PRO A 336 30.49 -4.45 2.99
N ALA A 337 30.01 -5.69 2.84
CA ALA A 337 29.53 -6.52 3.94
C ALA A 337 30.33 -7.83 3.97
N TYR A 338 31.14 -8.02 5.02
CA TYR A 338 31.96 -9.20 5.17
C TYR A 338 32.33 -9.45 6.63
N ASN A 339 32.67 -10.71 6.94
CA ASN A 339 33.11 -11.13 8.26
C ASN A 339 34.63 -11.08 8.37
N VAL A 340 35.12 -10.86 9.58
CA VAL A 340 36.54 -10.81 9.90
C VAL A 340 36.89 -12.05 10.73
N GLY A 341 37.79 -12.92 10.16
CA GLY A 341 38.25 -14.12 10.86
C GLY A 341 37.25 -15.26 10.97
N LYS A 342 36.09 -15.18 10.31
CA LYS A 342 35.05 -16.22 10.22
C LYS A 342 35.09 -16.91 8.86
N GLN A 343 34.65 -18.18 8.81
CA GLN A 343 34.58 -18.96 7.57
C GLN A 343 33.48 -18.46 6.62
N PHE A 344 32.42 -17.83 7.17
CA PHE A 344 31.28 -17.36 6.43
C PHE A 344 31.45 -15.90 6.01
N HIS A 345 30.89 -15.53 4.87
CA HIS A 345 30.86 -14.15 4.32
C HIS A 345 32.27 -13.54 4.16
N PRO A 346 33.21 -14.22 3.45
CA PRO A 346 34.55 -13.67 3.27
C PRO A 346 34.54 -12.44 2.37
N GLN A 347 35.45 -11.50 2.58
CA GLN A 347 35.57 -10.26 1.80
C GLN A 347 35.72 -10.50 0.29
N ALA A 348 36.34 -11.63 -0.11
CA ALA A 348 36.49 -12.00 -1.51
C ALA A 348 35.17 -12.17 -2.28
N ASN A 349 34.06 -12.42 -1.59
CA ASN A 349 32.75 -12.55 -2.20
C ASN A 349 32.15 -11.21 -2.65
N GLN A 350 32.71 -10.08 -2.23
CA GLN A 350 32.23 -8.72 -2.56
C GLN A 350 30.74 -8.51 -2.29
N TRP A 351 30.21 -9.14 -1.26
CA TRP A 351 28.84 -8.96 -0.83
C TRP A 351 28.64 -7.59 -0.18
N VAL A 352 27.40 -7.11 -0.18
CA VAL A 352 27.10 -5.74 0.21
C VAL A 352 25.93 -5.65 1.18
N GLY A 353 26.01 -4.70 2.09
CA GLY A 353 24.88 -4.05 2.72
C GLY A 353 24.49 -2.80 1.93
N TYR A 354 23.43 -2.11 2.34
CA TYR A 354 22.89 -0.98 1.59
C TYR A 354 22.63 0.22 2.48
N LEU A 355 23.01 1.40 2.01
CA LEU A 355 22.47 2.67 2.48
C LEU A 355 21.35 3.08 1.54
N VAL A 356 20.15 3.22 2.07
CA VAL A 356 18.94 3.56 1.30
C VAL A 356 18.39 4.89 1.80
N THR A 357 18.35 5.90 0.94
CA THR A 357 17.82 7.21 1.29
C THR A 357 16.39 7.36 0.78
N MET A 358 15.45 7.49 1.71
CA MET A 358 14.03 7.72 1.41
C MET A 358 13.49 8.84 2.30
N ASN A 359 12.77 9.80 1.72
CA ASN A 359 12.15 10.91 2.46
C ASN A 359 13.13 11.66 3.37
N ASN A 360 14.36 11.89 2.90
CA ASN A 360 15.46 12.51 3.65
C ASN A 360 15.91 11.75 4.90
N VAL A 361 15.59 10.46 5.02
CA VAL A 361 16.06 9.56 6.07
C VAL A 361 16.99 8.53 5.44
N ILE A 362 18.17 8.33 6.04
CA ILE A 362 19.16 7.36 5.57
C ILE A 362 19.04 6.09 6.41
N TYR A 363 18.70 5.00 5.77
CA TYR A 363 18.62 3.67 6.37
C TYR A 363 19.87 2.87 6.00
N TYR A 364 20.55 2.31 6.99
CA TYR A 364 21.62 1.33 6.76
C TYR A 364 21.10 -0.08 7.02
N ILE A 365 21.08 -0.90 6.00
CA ILE A 365 20.74 -2.32 6.05
C ILE A 365 22.06 -3.08 5.93
N ALA A 366 22.62 -3.52 7.05
CA ALA A 366 23.99 -4.02 7.09
C ALA A 366 24.19 -5.34 6.32
N GLY A 367 23.13 -6.17 6.19
CA GLY A 367 23.28 -7.54 5.73
C GLY A 367 24.08 -8.38 6.72
N ASP A 368 24.70 -9.45 6.24
CA ASP A 368 25.52 -10.34 7.06
C ASP A 368 26.98 -9.85 7.08
N THR A 369 27.36 -9.20 8.16
CA THR A 369 28.69 -8.58 8.31
C THR A 369 29.15 -8.58 9.76
N ASP A 370 30.47 -8.58 9.96
CA ASP A 370 31.10 -8.21 11.22
C ASP A 370 31.48 -6.72 11.23
N ILE A 371 32.01 -6.26 12.39
CA ILE A 371 32.62 -4.94 12.48
C ILE A 371 33.89 -4.93 11.65
N ASN A 372 33.92 -4.18 10.58
CA ASN A 372 35.09 -3.98 9.72
C ASN A 372 35.31 -2.47 9.46
N GLU A 373 36.39 -2.11 8.81
CA GLU A 373 36.79 -0.71 8.62
C GLU A 373 35.84 0.05 7.68
N ASP A 374 35.08 -0.63 6.86
CA ASP A 374 34.14 0.00 5.93
C ASP A 374 32.82 0.33 6.65
N VAL A 375 32.28 -0.62 7.42
CA VAL A 375 31.01 -0.37 8.14
C VAL A 375 31.16 0.66 9.25
N LYS A 376 32.34 0.86 9.84
CA LYS A 376 32.62 1.93 10.81
C LYS A 376 32.50 3.34 10.22
N LYS A 377 32.65 3.49 8.91
CA LYS A 377 32.56 4.77 8.20
C LYS A 377 31.12 5.16 7.86
N VAL A 378 30.18 4.25 8.00
CA VAL A 378 28.78 4.46 7.69
C VAL A 378 28.20 5.62 8.52
N ARG A 379 27.35 6.43 7.88
CA ARG A 379 26.55 7.47 8.54
C ARG A 379 25.11 7.30 8.08
N CYS A 380 24.22 7.10 9.05
CA CYS A 380 22.79 6.84 8.78
C CYS A 380 21.92 7.37 9.92
N ASP A 381 20.62 7.53 9.64
CA ASP A 381 19.63 7.89 10.64
C ASP A 381 19.10 6.65 11.37
N VAL A 382 18.92 5.55 10.62
CA VAL A 382 18.41 4.28 11.14
C VAL A 382 19.34 3.14 10.70
N ALA A 383 19.82 2.34 11.64
CA ALA A 383 20.66 1.18 11.37
C ALA A 383 19.93 -0.13 11.65
N LEU A 384 19.89 -1.04 10.67
CA LEU A 384 19.42 -2.39 10.82
C LEU A 384 20.67 -3.31 10.90
N LEU A 385 20.94 -3.85 12.09
CA LEU A 385 22.17 -4.56 12.38
C LEU A 385 21.91 -6.04 12.75
N PRO A 386 22.67 -7.01 12.21
CA PRO A 386 22.55 -8.40 12.57
C PRO A 386 23.09 -8.64 13.98
N VAL A 387 22.39 -9.44 14.79
CA VAL A 387 22.74 -9.73 16.20
C VAL A 387 22.82 -11.23 16.52
N GLY A 388 22.72 -12.11 15.51
CA GLY A 388 22.60 -13.55 15.69
C GLY A 388 23.89 -14.30 16.05
N GLY A 389 25.07 -13.67 16.01
CA GLY A 389 26.34 -14.19 16.50
C GLY A 389 27.00 -15.27 15.66
N THR A 390 26.30 -16.28 15.18
CA THR A 390 26.89 -17.47 14.53
C THR A 390 27.52 -17.13 13.18
N TYR A 391 26.83 -16.38 12.34
CA TYR A 391 27.25 -16.03 10.97
C TYR A 391 27.59 -14.55 10.81
N THR A 392 27.35 -13.75 11.85
CA THR A 392 27.41 -12.29 11.85
C THR A 392 27.88 -11.80 13.21
N MET A 393 27.69 -10.50 13.49
CA MET A 393 27.96 -9.91 14.81
C MET A 393 27.10 -10.53 15.90
N THR A 394 27.65 -10.62 17.11
CA THR A 394 26.87 -10.83 18.34
C THR A 394 26.08 -9.57 18.71
N ALA A 395 25.16 -9.68 19.67
CA ALA A 395 24.41 -8.51 20.16
C ALA A 395 25.34 -7.42 20.73
N GLU A 396 26.41 -7.80 21.43
CA GLU A 396 27.42 -6.90 21.98
C GLU A 396 28.24 -6.21 20.88
N GLU A 397 28.66 -6.97 19.86
CA GLU A 397 29.38 -6.41 18.71
C GLU A 397 28.50 -5.44 17.93
N ALA A 398 27.25 -5.79 17.66
CA ALA A 398 26.30 -4.94 16.96
C ALA A 398 26.01 -3.64 17.75
N ALA A 399 25.86 -3.73 19.07
CA ALA A 399 25.70 -2.56 19.94
C ALA A 399 26.94 -1.64 19.87
N LYS A 400 28.14 -2.22 19.88
CA LYS A 400 29.39 -1.47 19.72
C LYS A 400 29.49 -0.80 18.35
N LEU A 401 29.06 -1.47 17.28
CA LEU A 401 28.99 -0.85 15.96
C LEU A 401 28.00 0.32 15.94
N ALA A 402 26.80 0.15 16.52
CA ALA A 402 25.83 1.22 16.64
C ALA A 402 26.41 2.46 17.39
N GLU A 403 27.17 2.24 18.46
CA GLU A 403 27.87 3.33 19.15
C GLU A 403 28.94 4.03 18.30
N ILE A 404 29.56 3.34 17.34
CA ILE A 404 30.56 3.91 16.42
C ILE A 404 29.90 4.76 15.33
N ILE A 405 28.82 4.25 14.74
CA ILE A 405 28.16 4.94 13.61
C ILE A 405 27.11 5.97 14.03
N HIS A 406 26.70 5.97 15.31
CA HIS A 406 25.79 6.93 15.95
C HIS A 406 24.47 7.17 15.19
N PRO A 407 23.66 6.13 14.84
CA PRO A 407 22.35 6.34 14.27
C PRO A 407 21.37 6.93 15.31
N LYS A 408 20.30 7.59 14.84
CA LYS A 408 19.19 8.06 15.70
C LYS A 408 18.38 6.89 16.27
N ALA A 409 18.29 5.79 15.49
CA ALA A 409 17.64 4.56 15.92
C ALA A 409 18.40 3.33 15.38
N ALA A 410 18.38 2.24 16.14
CA ALA A 410 18.96 0.96 15.75
C ALA A 410 17.93 -0.16 15.90
N ILE A 411 17.88 -1.07 14.91
CA ILE A 411 16.94 -2.18 14.84
C ILE A 411 17.76 -3.48 14.74
N PRO A 412 17.66 -4.38 15.72
CA PRO A 412 18.30 -5.68 15.63
C PRO A 412 17.60 -6.55 14.58
N MET A 413 18.36 -7.26 13.77
CA MET A 413 17.86 -8.22 12.79
C MET A 413 18.67 -9.52 12.81
N HIS A 414 18.25 -10.52 12.04
CA HIS A 414 18.93 -11.80 11.88
C HIS A 414 19.14 -12.57 13.20
N TYR A 415 18.07 -12.72 14.00
CA TYR A 415 18.07 -13.47 15.26
C TYR A 415 16.71 -14.18 15.49
N GLY A 416 16.71 -15.16 16.38
CA GLY A 416 15.48 -15.82 16.87
C GLY A 416 14.90 -16.92 15.98
N SER A 417 15.46 -17.21 14.80
CA SER A 417 14.98 -18.30 13.94
C SER A 417 16.11 -19.18 13.37
N VAL A 418 16.82 -18.70 12.34
CA VAL A 418 17.91 -19.44 11.69
C VAL A 418 19.24 -19.25 12.42
N ALA A 419 19.45 -18.09 13.03
CA ALA A 419 20.65 -17.75 13.79
C ALA A 419 20.27 -17.00 15.07
N GLY A 420 21.08 -17.12 16.10
CA GLY A 420 20.88 -16.46 17.38
C GLY A 420 19.64 -16.94 18.15
N GLU A 421 19.42 -16.35 19.30
CA GLU A 421 18.27 -16.59 20.16
C GLU A 421 17.36 -15.37 20.20
N ALA A 422 16.07 -15.53 20.53
CA ALA A 422 15.11 -14.43 20.63
C ALA A 422 15.55 -13.35 21.65
N LYS A 423 16.34 -13.74 22.66
CA LYS A 423 16.90 -12.82 23.68
C LYS A 423 17.97 -11.88 23.13
N ASP A 424 18.63 -12.19 22.00
CA ASP A 424 19.75 -11.39 21.47
C ASP A 424 19.29 -9.97 21.08
N GLY A 425 18.07 -9.84 20.56
CA GLY A 425 17.46 -8.53 20.31
C GLY A 425 17.29 -7.71 21.60
N GLN A 426 16.89 -8.34 22.70
CA GLN A 426 16.75 -7.67 24.00
C GLN A 426 18.10 -7.27 24.58
N ILE A 427 19.11 -8.14 24.50
CA ILE A 427 20.48 -7.85 24.93
C ILE A 427 21.02 -6.62 24.17
N PHE A 428 20.84 -6.60 22.85
CA PHE A 428 21.22 -5.45 22.02
C PHE A 428 20.55 -4.14 22.47
N ALA A 429 19.23 -4.19 22.75
CA ALA A 429 18.50 -3.00 23.18
C ALA A 429 18.93 -2.54 24.58
N ASP A 430 19.18 -3.45 25.51
CA ASP A 430 19.63 -3.14 26.86
C ASP A 430 21.02 -2.49 26.88
N LEU A 431 21.93 -2.91 25.99
CA LEU A 431 23.26 -2.33 25.83
C LEU A 431 23.23 -0.91 25.25
N LEU A 432 22.22 -0.59 24.44
CA LEU A 432 22.05 0.73 23.83
C LEU A 432 21.16 1.65 24.66
N LYS A 433 20.60 1.18 25.77
CA LYS A 433 19.74 1.97 26.64
C LYS A 433 20.40 3.28 27.03
N ASP A 434 19.64 4.37 26.95
CA ASP A 434 20.07 5.74 27.23
C ASP A 434 21.14 6.33 26.28
N LYS A 435 21.54 5.58 25.23
CA LYS A 435 22.54 6.03 24.25
C LYS A 435 21.92 6.20 22.85
N ILE A 436 21.20 5.18 22.38
CA ILE A 436 20.59 5.13 21.04
C ILE A 436 19.22 4.49 21.18
N ASN A 437 18.24 5.01 20.46
CA ASN A 437 16.88 4.45 20.47
C ASN A 437 16.87 3.07 19.78
N ALA A 438 16.90 1.99 20.56
CA ALA A 438 16.81 0.63 20.03
C ALA A 438 15.33 0.21 19.89
N ILE A 439 14.94 -0.22 18.69
CA ILE A 439 13.56 -0.61 18.36
C ILE A 439 13.53 -2.12 18.07
N ILE A 440 12.95 -2.88 18.99
CA ILE A 440 12.71 -4.32 18.79
C ILE A 440 11.38 -4.47 18.05
N LYS A 441 11.39 -5.13 16.90
CA LYS A 441 10.18 -5.58 16.21
C LYS A 441 10.11 -7.10 16.38
N MET A 442 9.09 -7.56 17.12
CA MET A 442 8.72 -8.97 17.17
C MET A 442 7.86 -9.34 15.96
#